data_c782a74b2a8e9aafd0fab816fdb96d7a
#
_entry.id   c782a74b2a8e9aafd0fab816fdb96d7a
#
_cell.length_a   1.000
_cell.length_b   1.000
_cell.length_c   1.000
_cell.angle_alpha   90.00
_cell.angle_beta   90.00
_cell.angle_gamma   90.00
#
_symmetry.space_group_name_H-M   'P 1'
#
loop_
_entity.id
_entity.type
_entity.pdbx_description
1 polymer ?
#
loop_
_entity_poly.entity_id
_entity_poly.type
_entity_poly.pdbx_seq_one_letter_code
_entity_poly.pdbx_strand_id
1 'polypeptide(L)'
;MRRWSSLLLLVVLTIAALASVSFQADSQASSSQSPRDARASNPAGQRGEENGPKGWAGTPPSPEPPLEPKAPATVKDREVWIPPLPTMEEVAPPAGWVTSGPDVPPMPLTLLRLPRTNITRAKFPAIDFHVHGRELTTTAAYERLVKLLDTIGMGAIVNLNGGTGQALDTALKAGEPFRDRVATFITFSGEGINETGWSEKFAAEMERAFKAGALGMKVSKALGQQYKNPDGSFIQADDPRLDPIWDMLARYDKPVMIHISDSIGRFYPIGPKNERYEAGLWRRPGDTTGNLKQSGPPNEVIEKARENMHRKHPKTRFVNAHMAMLYYDPQKLAAFLDKFPNADIELSATFQDLGRAPRLWREFIIKYQDRVLMGSDGNPSRGPDEFWIPHWRTLETYDEYFYHPAQIRTPGGSPGHGRWNISGLGLPDEVLRKVYYQNALRHLPALRASIEKQLAAR
;
A
#
# COMPACT_ATOMS: atom_id res chain seq x y z
N MET A 1 -12.31 -62.39 -23.20
CA MET A 1 -13.45 -63.04 -22.49
C MET A 1 -14.15 -61.94 -21.68
N ARG A 2 -15.39 -61.70 -22.12
CA ARG A 2 -16.59 -61.29 -21.36
C ARG A 2 -16.45 -60.08 -20.46
N ARG A 3 -17.00 -58.92 -20.96
CA ARG A 3 -18.35 -58.39 -20.66
C ARG A 3 -18.47 -57.85 -19.24
N TRP A 4 -18.70 -56.56 -19.09
CA TRP A 4 -20.01 -55.95 -18.82
C TRP A 4 -20.00 -54.46 -19.22
N SER A 5 -20.73 -54.20 -20.23
CA SER A 5 -21.26 -52.92 -20.66
C SER A 5 -22.58 -52.65 -19.94
N SER A 6 -22.98 -51.40 -19.91
CA SER A 6 -24.33 -50.89 -19.72
C SER A 6 -24.80 -50.64 -18.28
N LEU A 7 -24.74 -49.38 -17.90
CA LEU A 7 -25.89 -48.63 -17.35
C LEU A 7 -25.62 -47.12 -17.48
N LEU A 8 -25.88 -46.64 -18.67
CA LEU A 8 -26.10 -45.21 -18.94
C LEU A 8 -27.54 -45.12 -19.44
N LEU A 9 -28.19 -44.03 -19.11
CA LEU A 9 -29.57 -43.58 -19.51
C LEU A 9 -30.69 -43.96 -18.53
N LEU A 10 -31.05 -43.00 -17.76
CA LEU A 10 -32.43 -42.50 -17.57
C LEU A 10 -32.47 -41.63 -16.29
N VAL A 11 -32.44 -40.32 -16.42
CA VAL A 11 -33.31 -39.35 -15.75
C VAL A 11 -33.03 -37.97 -16.39
N VAL A 12 -33.64 -37.76 -17.48
CA VAL A 12 -33.99 -36.42 -18.02
C VAL A 12 -35.46 -36.48 -18.30
N LEU A 13 -36.17 -35.43 -17.96
CA LEU A 13 -37.60 -35.12 -18.09
C LEU A 13 -38.43 -35.38 -16.80
N THR A 14 -38.68 -34.30 -16.18
CA THR A 14 -39.93 -33.71 -15.71
C THR A 14 -39.65 -32.74 -14.58
N ILE A 15 -39.82 -31.44 -14.81
CA ILE A 15 -40.85 -30.57 -14.29
C ILE A 15 -40.64 -29.19 -14.89
N ALA A 16 -41.41 -28.89 -15.89
CA ALA A 16 -41.78 -27.53 -16.28
C ALA A 16 -43.25 -27.39 -15.93
N ALA A 17 -43.60 -26.47 -15.07
CA ALA A 17 -44.83 -25.67 -15.09
C ALA A 17 -45.12 -24.96 -13.75
N LEU A 18 -45.58 -23.72 -13.87
CA LEU A 18 -46.31 -22.87 -12.90
C LEU A 18 -45.44 -22.18 -11.83
N ALA A 19 -45.31 -20.86 -11.80
CA ALA A 19 -46.37 -19.85 -11.86
C ALA A 19 -45.83 -18.48 -12.24
N SER A 20 -46.45 -17.87 -13.21
CA SER A 20 -46.45 -16.43 -13.49
C SER A 20 -47.35 -15.72 -12.48
N VAL A 21 -46.79 -14.72 -11.78
CA VAL A 21 -47.61 -13.71 -11.08
C VAL A 21 -47.11 -12.35 -11.60
N SER A 22 -47.98 -11.76 -12.41
CA SER A 22 -47.94 -10.39 -12.86
C SER A 22 -48.23 -9.43 -11.68
N PHE A 23 -47.38 -8.42 -11.48
CA PHE A 23 -47.78 -7.23 -10.74
C PHE A 23 -47.69 -6.02 -11.68
N GLN A 24 -48.84 -5.39 -11.84
CA GLN A 24 -49.03 -4.18 -12.64
C GLN A 24 -48.37 -2.98 -11.96
N ALA A 25 -47.81 -2.15 -12.81
CA ALA A 25 -47.31 -0.83 -12.47
C ALA A 25 -48.47 0.15 -12.37
N ASP A 26 -48.50 0.92 -11.30
CA ASP A 26 -49.25 2.18 -11.24
C ASP A 26 -48.31 3.34 -11.41
N SER A 27 -48.56 4.06 -12.51
CA SER A 27 -47.96 5.33 -12.85
C SER A 27 -48.68 6.47 -12.16
N GLN A 28 -48.00 7.27 -11.38
CA GLN A 28 -48.42 8.65 -11.18
C GLN A 28 -47.22 9.59 -11.32
N ALA A 29 -47.32 10.37 -12.37
CA ALA A 29 -46.44 11.50 -12.67
C ALA A 29 -46.80 12.69 -11.77
N SER A 30 -45.81 13.35 -11.19
CA SER A 30 -45.92 14.74 -10.84
C SER A 30 -44.66 15.48 -11.21
N SER A 31 -44.81 16.39 -12.14
CA SER A 31 -43.89 17.39 -12.64
C SER A 31 -43.53 18.42 -11.56
N SER A 32 -42.26 18.74 -11.38
CA SER A 32 -41.88 20.09 -11.00
C SER A 32 -40.43 20.36 -11.42
N GLN A 33 -40.34 21.43 -12.12
CA GLN A 33 -39.28 22.17 -12.77
C GLN A 33 -37.93 22.25 -12.05
N SER A 34 -36.89 22.14 -12.87
CA SER A 34 -35.51 22.59 -12.66
C SER A 34 -35.41 24.12 -12.54
N PRO A 35 -34.41 24.62 -11.85
CA PRO A 35 -33.67 25.77 -12.34
C PRO A 35 -32.19 25.43 -12.63
N ARG A 36 -31.81 25.88 -13.81
CA ARG A 36 -30.42 25.95 -14.28
C ARG A 36 -29.70 27.12 -13.56
N ASP A 37 -28.34 26.94 -13.61
CA ASP A 37 -27.32 27.96 -13.52
C ASP A 37 -26.82 28.38 -12.13
N ALA A 38 -25.61 27.86 -11.84
CA ALA A 38 -24.44 28.71 -11.49
C ALA A 38 -23.19 27.86 -11.40
N ARG A 39 -22.33 27.92 -12.41
CA ARG A 39 -20.93 27.56 -12.30
C ARG A 39 -20.24 28.50 -11.34
N ALA A 40 -19.69 28.00 -10.27
CA ALA A 40 -18.65 28.67 -9.50
C ALA A 40 -17.44 27.74 -9.42
N SER A 41 -16.36 28.20 -10.00
CA SER A 41 -14.98 27.69 -9.90
C SER A 41 -14.58 27.49 -8.45
N ASN A 42 -14.12 26.30 -8.13
CA ASN A 42 -13.57 25.98 -6.81
C ASN A 42 -12.04 26.00 -6.91
N PRO A 43 -11.35 26.94 -6.23
CA PRO A 43 -9.89 26.91 -6.17
C PRO A 43 -9.42 25.80 -5.23
N ALA A 44 -8.33 25.16 -5.62
CA ALA A 44 -7.60 24.20 -4.80
C ALA A 44 -7.16 24.85 -3.48
N GLY A 45 -7.51 24.22 -2.37
CA GLY A 45 -6.94 24.58 -1.09
C GLY A 45 -7.92 24.40 0.07
N GLN A 46 -7.45 23.68 1.07
CA GLN A 46 -8.03 23.55 2.41
C GLN A 46 -9.24 22.62 2.51
N ARG A 47 -8.99 21.34 2.72
CA ARG A 47 -9.92 20.55 3.55
C ARG A 47 -9.58 20.82 5.01
N GLY A 48 -10.42 21.67 5.59
CA GLY A 48 -10.39 21.98 6.99
C GLY A 48 -10.54 20.71 7.84
N GLU A 49 -9.80 20.70 8.90
CA GLU A 49 -10.09 19.94 10.11
C GLU A 49 -11.44 20.41 10.67
N GLU A 50 -12.52 19.74 10.27
CA GLU A 50 -13.78 19.77 11.03
C GLU A 50 -14.67 18.64 10.54
N ASN A 51 -14.77 17.61 11.38
CA ASN A 51 -15.94 16.80 11.66
C ASN A 51 -15.53 15.48 12.28
N GLY A 52 -15.07 15.55 13.52
CA GLY A 52 -15.22 14.47 14.47
C GLY A 52 -16.71 14.28 14.79
N PRO A 53 -17.18 13.11 15.22
CA PRO A 53 -18.56 12.88 15.54
C PRO A 53 -19.01 13.89 16.61
N LYS A 54 -20.01 14.72 16.29
CA LYS A 54 -20.69 15.60 17.24
C LYS A 54 -21.44 14.68 18.22
N GLY A 55 -20.87 14.51 19.41
CA GLY A 55 -21.53 13.73 20.45
C GLY A 55 -20.63 13.36 21.62
N TRP A 56 -19.35 13.62 21.56
CA TRP A 56 -18.43 13.34 22.67
C TRP A 56 -18.02 14.64 23.38
N ALA A 57 -18.85 15.08 24.34
CA ALA A 57 -18.50 16.10 25.32
C ALA A 57 -17.88 15.44 26.56
N GLY A 58 -16.82 14.64 26.38
CA GLY A 58 -16.03 14.07 27.45
C GLY A 58 -14.61 14.61 27.40
N THR A 59 -13.97 14.70 28.56
CA THR A 59 -12.52 14.92 28.66
C THR A 59 -11.82 14.00 27.66
N PRO A 60 -10.86 14.49 26.86
CA PRO A 60 -10.13 13.61 25.95
C PRO A 60 -9.62 12.42 26.78
N PRO A 61 -9.82 11.17 26.32
CA PRO A 61 -9.35 10.01 27.04
C PRO A 61 -7.85 10.17 27.28
N SER A 62 -7.38 9.74 28.43
CA SER A 62 -5.94 9.57 28.67
C SER A 62 -5.35 8.85 27.47
N PRO A 63 -4.16 9.24 27.00
CA PRO A 63 -3.54 8.55 25.88
C PRO A 63 -3.54 7.05 26.17
N GLU A 64 -4.16 6.26 25.28
CA GLU A 64 -4.18 4.81 25.43
C GLU A 64 -2.74 4.30 25.54
N PRO A 65 -2.48 3.33 26.41
CA PRO A 65 -1.15 2.72 26.50
C PRO A 65 -0.77 2.15 25.12
N PRO A 66 0.49 2.30 24.71
CA PRO A 66 0.93 1.76 23.43
C PRO A 66 0.73 0.25 23.43
N LEU A 67 0.12 -0.31 22.38
CA LEU A 67 -0.11 -1.76 22.24
C LEU A 67 1.20 -2.57 22.28
N GLU A 68 2.29 -1.94 21.88
CA GLU A 68 3.64 -2.51 21.96
C GLU A 68 4.46 -1.68 22.95
N PRO A 69 4.93 -2.28 24.03
CA PRO A 69 5.76 -1.58 25.01
C PRO A 69 7.10 -1.19 24.38
N LYS A 70 7.56 0.03 24.70
CA LYS A 70 8.89 0.50 24.30
C LYS A 70 9.96 -0.06 25.23
N ALA A 71 11.10 -0.42 24.63
CA ALA A 71 12.27 -0.85 25.40
C ALA A 71 12.75 0.29 26.31
N PRO A 72 13.17 0.01 27.57
CA PRO A 72 13.85 0.98 28.40
C PRO A 72 15.08 1.57 27.70
N ALA A 73 15.41 2.82 28.00
CA ALA A 73 16.57 3.51 27.41
C ALA A 73 17.92 2.80 27.65
N THR A 74 17.98 1.93 28.65
CA THR A 74 19.17 1.11 28.96
C THR A 74 19.35 -0.08 28.03
N VAL A 75 18.32 -0.51 27.32
CA VAL A 75 18.38 -1.63 26.37
C VAL A 75 18.94 -1.11 25.05
N LYS A 76 20.09 -1.65 24.65
CA LYS A 76 20.80 -1.23 23.42
C LYS A 76 20.09 -1.72 22.17
N ASP A 77 20.46 -1.13 21.03
CA ASP A 77 20.00 -1.61 19.73
C ASP A 77 20.32 -3.10 19.54
N ARG A 78 19.33 -3.87 19.08
CA ARG A 78 19.36 -5.33 18.90
C ARG A 78 19.51 -6.17 20.15
N GLU A 79 19.50 -5.57 21.32
CA GLU A 79 19.46 -6.30 22.57
C GLU A 79 18.05 -6.86 22.80
N VAL A 80 17.98 -8.09 23.32
CA VAL A 80 16.72 -8.76 23.64
C VAL A 80 16.33 -8.43 25.07
N TRP A 81 15.10 -8.05 25.29
CA TRP A 81 14.53 -7.76 26.60
C TRP A 81 13.16 -8.42 26.75
N ILE A 82 12.67 -8.52 27.97
CA ILE A 82 11.35 -9.09 28.27
C ILE A 82 10.48 -7.97 28.85
N PRO A 83 9.40 -7.56 28.16
CA PRO A 83 8.52 -6.53 28.70
C PRO A 83 7.82 -6.99 29.98
N PRO A 84 7.52 -6.06 30.93
CA PRO A 84 6.66 -6.37 32.05
C PRO A 84 5.26 -6.75 31.56
N LEU A 85 4.50 -7.42 32.41
CA LEU A 85 3.06 -7.56 32.16
C LEU A 85 2.40 -6.17 32.22
N PRO A 86 1.36 -5.93 31.41
CA PRO A 86 0.53 -4.75 31.55
C PRO A 86 -0.03 -4.66 32.98
N THR A 87 -0.14 -3.45 33.48
CA THR A 87 -0.77 -3.19 34.79
C THR A 87 -2.28 -3.44 34.73
N MET A 88 -2.90 -3.60 35.89
CA MET A 88 -4.35 -3.73 35.99
C MET A 88 -5.08 -2.49 35.45
N GLU A 89 -4.49 -1.30 35.59
CA GLU A 89 -5.02 -0.04 35.06
C GLU A 89 -4.96 0.01 33.55
N GLU A 90 -3.85 -0.43 32.92
CA GLU A 90 -3.69 -0.47 31.46
C GLU A 90 -4.67 -1.44 30.77
N VAL A 91 -5.09 -2.51 31.47
CA VAL A 91 -6.04 -3.51 30.96
C VAL A 91 -7.48 -3.15 31.32
N ALA A 92 -7.70 -2.24 32.28
CA ALA A 92 -9.04 -1.85 32.70
C ALA A 92 -9.84 -1.22 31.55
N PRO A 93 -11.15 -1.50 31.45
CA PRO A 93 -11.98 -0.86 30.44
C PRO A 93 -12.02 0.65 30.68
N PRO A 94 -12.05 1.46 29.59
CA PRO A 94 -12.21 2.91 29.73
C PRO A 94 -13.48 3.27 30.55
N ALA A 95 -13.44 4.38 31.26
CA ALA A 95 -14.59 4.84 32.01
C ALA A 95 -15.81 5.02 31.09
N GLY A 96 -16.94 4.42 31.47
CA GLY A 96 -18.15 4.44 30.65
C GLY A 96 -18.22 3.38 29.55
N TRP A 97 -17.28 2.45 29.48
CA TRP A 97 -17.33 1.31 28.56
C TRP A 97 -18.60 0.48 28.76
N VAL A 98 -19.37 0.32 27.69
CA VAL A 98 -20.55 -0.56 27.68
C VAL A 98 -20.35 -1.67 26.64
N THR A 99 -20.50 -2.90 27.08
CA THR A 99 -20.27 -4.11 26.27
C THR A 99 -21.30 -4.35 25.15
N SER A 100 -22.33 -3.49 25.04
CA SER A 100 -23.50 -3.72 24.16
C SER A 100 -23.65 -2.70 23.02
N GLY A 101 -22.60 -1.96 22.64
CA GLY A 101 -22.64 -1.00 21.54
C GLY A 101 -22.12 -1.55 20.21
N PRO A 102 -22.38 -0.86 19.08
CA PRO A 102 -21.77 -1.19 17.78
C PRO A 102 -20.28 -0.86 17.70
N ASP A 103 -19.69 -0.42 18.81
CA ASP A 103 -18.30 0.02 18.86
C ASP A 103 -17.35 -1.16 18.91
N VAL A 104 -16.29 -1.12 18.09
CA VAL A 104 -15.24 -2.11 18.12
C VAL A 104 -14.49 -1.98 19.44
N PRO A 105 -14.30 -3.08 20.12
CA PRO A 105 -13.42 -3.07 21.28
C PRO A 105 -12.01 -2.65 20.89
N PRO A 106 -11.28 -1.93 21.74
CA PRO A 106 -9.87 -1.63 21.50
C PRO A 106 -9.07 -2.91 21.28
N MET A 107 -7.91 -2.80 20.64
CA MET A 107 -7.01 -3.93 20.47
C MET A 107 -6.57 -4.44 21.84
N PRO A 108 -6.65 -5.76 22.12
CA PRO A 108 -6.24 -6.29 23.40
C PRO A 108 -4.72 -6.17 23.59
N LEU A 109 -4.27 -5.80 24.79
CA LEU A 109 -2.88 -5.91 25.18
C LEU A 109 -2.49 -7.38 25.33
N THR A 110 -1.28 -7.73 24.90
CA THR A 110 -0.79 -9.08 25.10
C THR A 110 -0.42 -9.33 26.56
N LEU A 111 -0.88 -10.43 27.12
CA LEU A 111 -0.47 -10.92 28.44
C LEU A 111 0.67 -11.94 28.37
N LEU A 112 1.18 -12.20 27.18
CA LEU A 112 2.36 -13.05 26.98
C LEU A 112 3.63 -12.23 27.20
N ARG A 113 4.50 -12.72 28.07
CA ARG A 113 5.84 -12.17 28.30
C ARG A 113 6.83 -12.85 27.35
N LEU A 114 6.87 -12.37 26.13
CA LEU A 114 7.78 -12.88 25.10
C LEU A 114 9.02 -11.99 24.97
N PRO A 115 10.18 -12.58 24.62
CA PRO A 115 11.34 -11.78 24.27
C PRO A 115 11.04 -10.81 23.12
N ARG A 116 11.60 -9.60 23.22
CA ARG A 116 11.50 -8.54 22.23
C ARG A 116 12.88 -8.06 21.86
N THR A 117 13.13 -7.88 20.57
CA THR A 117 14.37 -7.27 20.09
C THR A 117 14.19 -5.76 19.99
N ASN A 118 15.07 -5.00 20.60
CA ASN A 118 15.04 -3.55 20.52
C ASN A 118 15.67 -3.11 19.17
N ILE A 119 14.84 -2.76 18.21
CA ILE A 119 15.26 -2.24 16.90
C ILE A 119 15.11 -0.73 16.91
N THR A 120 16.20 -0.02 16.72
CA THR A 120 16.25 1.45 16.66
C THR A 120 16.69 1.95 15.29
N ARG A 121 17.34 1.11 14.50
CA ARG A 121 17.85 1.44 13.17
C ARG A 121 17.95 0.21 12.27
N ALA A 122 17.95 0.43 10.96
CA ALA A 122 18.18 -0.65 9.99
C ALA A 122 19.56 -1.30 10.18
N LYS A 123 19.65 -2.62 10.04
CA LYS A 123 20.91 -3.37 10.13
C LYS A 123 21.90 -2.96 9.05
N PHE A 124 21.42 -2.68 7.87
CA PHE A 124 22.17 -2.16 6.73
C PHE A 124 21.52 -0.89 6.21
N PRO A 125 22.24 0.00 5.47
CA PRO A 125 21.60 1.12 4.81
C PRO A 125 20.44 0.61 3.93
N ALA A 126 19.23 1.13 4.13
CA ALA A 126 18.07 0.72 3.37
C ALA A 126 17.65 1.83 2.39
N ILE A 127 17.13 1.45 1.23
CA ILE A 127 16.45 2.34 0.30
C ILE A 127 14.96 2.04 0.38
N ASP A 128 14.19 2.99 0.90
CA ASP A 128 12.74 2.89 0.89
C ASP A 128 12.22 3.29 -0.50
N PHE A 129 11.76 2.30 -1.25
CA PHE A 129 11.32 2.50 -2.65
C PHE A 129 9.89 3.05 -2.76
N HIS A 130 9.18 3.23 -1.63
CA HIS A 130 7.78 3.67 -1.62
C HIS A 130 7.48 4.68 -0.50
N VAL A 131 7.77 5.97 -0.77
CA VAL A 131 7.54 7.05 0.18
C VAL A 131 6.65 8.13 -0.42
N HIS A 132 5.68 8.60 0.38
CA HIS A 132 4.78 9.68 0.05
C HIS A 132 5.22 11.00 0.68
N GLY A 133 6.28 11.60 0.17
CA GLY A 133 6.86 12.87 0.63
C GLY A 133 6.20 14.10 0.02
N ARG A 134 4.90 14.29 0.27
CA ARG A 134 4.13 15.43 -0.27
C ARG A 134 4.62 16.78 0.22
N GLU A 135 5.22 16.81 1.40
CA GLU A 135 5.81 17.99 2.05
C GLU A 135 7.20 18.37 1.50
N LEU A 136 7.78 17.55 0.65
CA LEU A 136 9.13 17.77 0.09
C LEU A 136 9.11 18.79 -1.04
N THR A 137 8.80 20.04 -0.71
CA THR A 137 8.70 21.17 -1.63
C THR A 137 9.70 22.29 -1.35
N THR A 138 10.46 22.19 -0.25
CA THR A 138 11.49 23.17 0.15
C THR A 138 12.77 22.48 0.57
N THR A 139 13.93 23.07 0.33
CA THR A 139 15.24 22.55 0.72
C THR A 139 15.31 22.23 2.22
N ALA A 140 14.70 23.05 3.08
CA ALA A 140 14.63 22.81 4.51
C ALA A 140 13.82 21.53 4.86
N ALA A 141 12.80 21.16 4.07
CA ALA A 141 12.06 19.91 4.28
C ALA A 141 12.93 18.70 3.94
N TYR A 142 13.67 18.75 2.84
CA TYR A 142 14.65 17.71 2.49
C TYR A 142 15.77 17.58 3.54
N GLU A 143 16.28 18.68 4.04
CA GLU A 143 17.32 18.68 5.09
C GLU A 143 16.83 18.00 6.38
N ARG A 144 15.61 18.33 6.83
CA ARG A 144 15.02 17.66 8.00
C ARG A 144 14.83 16.17 7.77
N LEU A 145 14.35 15.80 6.57
CA LEU A 145 14.21 14.39 6.20
C LEU A 145 15.56 13.66 6.26
N VAL A 146 16.60 14.18 5.60
CA VAL A 146 17.90 13.51 5.55
C VAL A 146 18.49 13.37 6.94
N LYS A 147 18.37 14.37 7.81
CA LYS A 147 18.76 14.26 9.23
C LYS A 147 18.02 13.11 9.94
N LEU A 148 16.71 12.97 9.70
CA LEU A 148 15.96 11.85 10.25
C LEU A 148 16.47 10.50 9.71
N LEU A 149 16.67 10.38 8.40
CA LEU A 149 17.18 9.15 7.77
C LEU A 149 18.53 8.72 8.37
N ASP A 150 19.41 9.67 8.68
CA ASP A 150 20.71 9.38 9.28
C ASP A 150 20.59 8.79 10.70
N THR A 151 19.60 9.24 11.49
CA THR A 151 19.41 8.71 12.87
C THR A 151 18.96 7.27 12.87
N ILE A 152 18.22 6.84 11.85
CA ILE A 152 17.58 5.51 11.79
C ILE A 152 18.30 4.54 10.85
N GLY A 153 19.42 4.94 10.26
CA GLY A 153 20.20 4.10 9.35
C GLY A 153 19.56 3.88 7.98
N MET A 154 18.62 4.75 7.58
CA MET A 154 18.03 4.75 6.23
C MET A 154 19.02 5.36 5.24
N GLY A 155 19.33 4.65 4.17
CA GLY A 155 20.28 5.07 3.15
C GLY A 155 19.72 6.14 2.23
N ALA A 156 18.54 5.90 1.69
CA ALA A 156 17.85 6.80 0.78
C ALA A 156 16.35 6.49 0.73
N ILE A 157 15.58 7.36 0.09
CA ILE A 157 14.16 7.14 -0.21
C ILE A 157 13.84 7.46 -1.66
N VAL A 158 12.71 6.91 -2.13
CA VAL A 158 12.07 7.29 -3.39
C VAL A 158 10.81 8.09 -3.08
N ASN A 159 10.83 9.39 -3.35
CA ASN A 159 9.66 10.24 -3.23
C ASN A 159 8.75 10.04 -4.45
N LEU A 160 7.58 9.47 -4.24
CA LEU A 160 6.60 9.16 -5.27
C LEU A 160 5.59 10.29 -5.56
N ASN A 161 5.74 11.44 -4.90
CA ASN A 161 4.87 12.61 -5.02
C ASN A 161 5.56 13.81 -5.68
N GLY A 162 6.45 13.58 -6.64
CA GLY A 162 7.08 14.68 -7.39
C GLY A 162 6.09 15.49 -8.22
N GLY A 163 4.97 14.90 -8.61
CA GLY A 163 4.00 15.55 -9.50
C GLY A 163 4.48 15.61 -10.95
N THR A 164 3.98 16.60 -11.69
CA THR A 164 4.37 16.95 -13.07
C THR A 164 4.49 18.47 -13.19
N GLY A 165 5.03 18.98 -14.30
CA GLY A 165 5.12 20.43 -14.58
C GLY A 165 5.82 21.20 -13.45
N GLN A 166 5.25 22.35 -13.07
CA GLN A 166 5.81 23.24 -12.05
C GLN A 166 5.97 22.59 -10.67
N ALA A 167 5.09 21.65 -10.29
CA ALA A 167 5.19 20.96 -9.01
C ALA A 167 6.46 20.08 -8.97
N LEU A 168 6.73 19.36 -10.06
CA LEU A 168 7.94 18.56 -10.20
C LEU A 168 9.20 19.43 -10.18
N ASP A 169 9.20 20.54 -10.94
CA ASP A 169 10.33 21.45 -11.01
C ASP A 169 10.67 22.03 -9.63
N THR A 170 9.65 22.35 -8.84
CA THR A 170 9.80 22.81 -7.46
C THR A 170 10.44 21.74 -6.58
N ALA A 171 9.94 20.50 -6.65
CA ALA A 171 10.48 19.38 -5.88
C ALA A 171 11.93 19.05 -6.27
N LEU A 172 12.25 19.01 -7.58
CA LEU A 172 13.58 18.72 -8.08
C LEU A 172 14.59 19.82 -7.68
N LYS A 173 14.19 21.10 -7.77
CA LYS A 173 15.03 22.23 -7.35
C LYS A 173 15.30 22.21 -5.85
N ALA A 174 14.25 22.00 -5.04
CA ALA A 174 14.38 21.94 -3.59
C ALA A 174 15.24 20.75 -3.12
N GLY A 175 15.13 19.62 -3.81
CA GLY A 175 15.87 18.38 -3.50
C GLY A 175 17.27 18.30 -4.11
N GLU A 176 17.70 19.29 -4.89
CA GLU A 176 18.99 19.24 -5.60
C GLU A 176 20.18 18.87 -4.72
N PRO A 177 20.38 19.45 -3.52
CA PRO A 177 21.50 19.10 -2.65
C PRO A 177 21.46 17.67 -2.09
N PHE A 178 20.34 16.98 -2.25
CA PHE A 178 20.07 15.67 -1.64
C PHE A 178 19.74 14.58 -2.66
N ARG A 179 20.15 14.76 -3.93
CA ARG A 179 19.87 13.83 -5.04
C ARG A 179 20.43 12.42 -4.83
N ASP A 180 21.47 12.29 -4.02
CA ASP A 180 22.06 11.01 -3.64
C ASP A 180 21.31 10.31 -2.50
N ARG A 181 20.34 11.00 -1.87
CA ARG A 181 19.53 10.52 -0.73
C ARG A 181 18.04 10.42 -1.06
N VAL A 182 17.55 11.23 -1.99
CA VAL A 182 16.12 11.30 -2.34
C VAL A 182 15.97 11.25 -3.86
N ALA A 183 15.47 10.12 -4.35
CA ALA A 183 15.08 9.96 -5.74
C ALA A 183 13.65 10.47 -5.93
N THR A 184 13.44 11.47 -6.79
CA THR A 184 12.11 12.01 -7.06
C THR A 184 11.52 11.41 -8.33
N PHE A 185 10.31 10.83 -8.21
CA PHE A 185 9.55 10.26 -9.32
C PHE A 185 8.46 11.23 -9.76
N ILE A 186 8.16 11.24 -11.06
CA ILE A 186 6.94 11.88 -11.57
C ILE A 186 5.72 11.09 -11.11
N THR A 187 4.58 11.76 -11.01
CA THR A 187 3.31 11.12 -10.67
C THR A 187 2.43 11.03 -11.91
N PHE A 188 2.02 9.82 -12.27
CA PHE A 188 1.08 9.60 -13.38
C PHE A 188 -0.26 10.26 -13.09
N SER A 189 -0.80 10.99 -14.07
CA SER A 189 -2.17 11.51 -14.09
C SER A 189 -2.87 11.01 -15.34
N GLY A 190 -4.03 10.40 -15.15
CA GLY A 190 -4.95 10.03 -16.24
C GLY A 190 -5.97 11.14 -16.52
N GLU A 191 -5.78 12.34 -16.02
CA GLU A 191 -6.63 13.49 -16.37
C GLU A 191 -6.50 13.78 -17.86
N GLY A 192 -7.65 13.94 -18.53
CA GLY A 192 -7.69 14.16 -19.97
C GLY A 192 -7.36 12.94 -20.84
N ILE A 193 -7.22 11.74 -20.28
CA ILE A 193 -6.82 10.51 -21.02
C ILE A 193 -7.74 10.17 -22.21
N ASN A 194 -8.97 10.69 -22.22
CA ASN A 194 -9.91 10.53 -23.33
C ASN A 194 -9.77 11.64 -24.39
N GLU A 195 -8.90 12.62 -24.20
CA GLU A 195 -8.67 13.68 -25.17
C GLU A 195 -7.70 13.20 -26.27
N THR A 196 -7.94 13.69 -27.49
CA THR A 196 -7.02 13.42 -28.61
C THR A 196 -5.63 13.97 -28.32
N GLY A 197 -4.60 13.16 -28.55
CA GLY A 197 -3.20 13.56 -28.34
C GLY A 197 -2.75 13.57 -26.87
N TRP A 198 -3.56 13.04 -25.94
CA TRP A 198 -3.17 12.96 -24.52
C TRP A 198 -1.89 12.13 -24.31
N SER A 199 -1.79 10.97 -24.98
CA SER A 199 -0.63 10.07 -24.86
C SER A 199 0.67 10.77 -25.25
N GLU A 200 0.66 11.49 -26.36
CA GLU A 200 1.81 12.24 -26.87
C GLU A 200 2.19 13.41 -25.95
N LYS A 201 1.20 14.14 -25.45
CA LYS A 201 1.41 15.24 -24.48
C LYS A 201 2.01 14.72 -23.18
N PHE A 202 1.49 13.62 -22.63
CA PHE A 202 2.01 13.06 -21.41
C PHE A 202 3.41 12.46 -21.60
N ALA A 203 3.67 11.77 -22.73
CA ALA A 203 4.99 11.27 -23.08
C ALA A 203 6.03 12.41 -23.22
N ALA A 204 5.65 13.53 -23.81
CA ALA A 204 6.50 14.72 -23.92
C ALA A 204 6.82 15.32 -22.53
N GLU A 205 5.83 15.35 -21.63
CA GLU A 205 6.06 15.78 -20.24
C GLU A 205 6.99 14.81 -19.50
N MET A 206 6.85 13.50 -19.70
CA MET A 206 7.78 12.52 -19.13
C MET A 206 9.21 12.74 -19.61
N GLU A 207 9.39 12.96 -20.92
CA GLU A 207 10.70 13.26 -21.50
C GLU A 207 11.31 14.52 -20.88
N ARG A 208 10.53 15.61 -20.77
CA ARG A 208 10.94 16.83 -20.09
C ARG A 208 11.36 16.57 -18.64
N ALA A 209 10.54 15.82 -17.91
CA ALA A 209 10.75 15.47 -16.50
C ALA A 209 12.05 14.67 -16.30
N PHE A 210 12.32 13.67 -17.16
CA PHE A 210 13.54 12.88 -17.08
C PHE A 210 14.78 13.69 -17.40
N LYS A 211 14.70 14.59 -18.39
CA LYS A 211 15.77 15.55 -18.69
C LYS A 211 16.00 16.54 -17.54
N ALA A 212 14.98 16.90 -16.78
CA ALA A 212 15.06 17.76 -15.60
C ALA A 212 15.61 17.03 -14.36
N GLY A 213 15.70 15.69 -14.37
CA GLY A 213 16.29 14.91 -13.28
C GLY A 213 15.35 13.99 -12.51
N ALA A 214 14.10 13.82 -12.95
CA ALA A 214 13.22 12.78 -12.40
C ALA A 214 13.78 11.39 -12.69
N LEU A 215 13.71 10.49 -11.70
CA LEU A 215 14.39 9.19 -11.77
C LEU A 215 13.44 8.01 -12.05
N GLY A 216 12.15 8.25 -12.17
CA GLY A 216 11.14 7.23 -12.46
C GLY A 216 9.75 7.79 -12.44
N MET A 217 8.74 6.93 -12.47
CA MET A 217 7.32 7.28 -12.43
C MET A 217 6.56 6.48 -11.38
N LYS A 218 5.60 7.11 -10.71
CA LYS A 218 4.58 6.47 -9.87
C LYS A 218 3.25 6.41 -10.60
N VAL A 219 2.67 5.22 -10.62
CA VAL A 219 1.26 5.01 -11.03
C VAL A 219 0.47 4.56 -9.81
N SER A 220 -0.68 5.20 -9.58
CA SER A 220 -1.60 4.83 -8.51
C SER A 220 -2.69 3.88 -9.01
N LYS A 221 -3.38 3.22 -8.07
CA LYS A 221 -4.51 2.33 -8.37
C LYS A 221 -5.73 3.02 -9.02
N ALA A 222 -5.68 4.34 -9.18
CA ALA A 222 -6.67 5.05 -10.00
C ALA A 222 -6.71 4.50 -11.43
N LEU A 223 -5.54 4.09 -11.95
CA LEU A 223 -5.47 3.30 -13.18
C LEU A 223 -6.02 1.89 -12.91
N GLY A 224 -7.01 1.50 -13.68
CA GLY A 224 -7.75 0.24 -13.52
C GLY A 224 -9.01 0.33 -12.64
N GLN A 225 -9.10 1.32 -11.73
CA GLN A 225 -10.17 1.38 -10.73
C GLN A 225 -10.96 2.70 -10.67
N GLN A 226 -10.47 3.77 -11.28
CA GLN A 226 -11.14 5.10 -11.22
C GLN A 226 -11.25 5.77 -12.59
N TYR A 227 -10.19 5.76 -13.41
CA TYR A 227 -10.25 6.35 -14.74
C TYR A 227 -11.18 5.54 -15.64
N LYS A 228 -12.05 6.24 -16.39
CA LYS A 228 -13.08 5.61 -17.20
C LYS A 228 -13.08 6.15 -18.63
N ASN A 229 -13.47 5.30 -19.54
CA ASN A 229 -13.85 5.66 -20.88
C ASN A 229 -15.21 6.39 -20.90
N PRO A 230 -15.56 7.08 -21.99
CA PRO A 230 -16.87 7.72 -22.13
C PRO A 230 -18.07 6.76 -21.99
N ASP A 231 -17.89 5.47 -22.29
CA ASP A 231 -18.90 4.42 -22.13
C ASP A 231 -19.03 3.91 -20.67
N GLY A 232 -18.21 4.43 -19.75
CA GLY A 232 -18.21 4.05 -18.35
C GLY A 232 -17.31 2.87 -18.00
N SER A 233 -16.70 2.18 -18.98
CA SER A 233 -15.73 1.11 -18.74
C SER A 233 -14.45 1.66 -18.11
N PHE A 234 -13.78 0.84 -17.26
CA PHE A 234 -12.55 1.25 -16.60
C PHE A 234 -11.34 1.11 -17.53
N ILE A 235 -10.51 2.15 -17.58
CA ILE A 235 -9.24 2.16 -18.32
C ILE A 235 -8.24 1.29 -17.57
N GLN A 236 -7.79 0.22 -18.23
CA GLN A 236 -6.87 -0.76 -17.66
C GLN A 236 -5.40 -0.45 -17.99
N ALA A 237 -4.47 -1.12 -17.33
CA ALA A 237 -3.04 -0.90 -17.49
C ALA A 237 -2.49 -1.31 -18.86
N ASP A 238 -3.19 -2.18 -19.60
CA ASP A 238 -2.86 -2.62 -20.95
C ASP A 238 -3.56 -1.82 -22.05
N ASP A 239 -4.23 -0.73 -21.69
CA ASP A 239 -4.88 0.17 -22.66
C ASP A 239 -3.84 0.72 -23.65
N PRO A 240 -4.10 0.65 -24.97
CA PRO A 240 -3.14 1.08 -25.98
C PRO A 240 -2.70 2.54 -25.87
N ARG A 241 -3.52 3.43 -25.27
CA ARG A 241 -3.15 4.82 -25.01
C ARG A 241 -1.97 4.96 -24.05
N LEU A 242 -1.70 3.93 -23.25
CA LEU A 242 -0.59 3.89 -22.30
C LEU A 242 0.70 3.33 -22.91
N ASP A 243 0.66 2.72 -24.08
CA ASP A 243 1.87 2.14 -24.71
C ASP A 243 3.01 3.16 -24.85
N PRO A 244 2.78 4.40 -25.35
CA PRO A 244 3.84 5.39 -25.44
C PRO A 244 4.44 5.76 -24.07
N ILE A 245 3.65 5.63 -23.00
CA ILE A 245 4.10 5.90 -21.61
C ILE A 245 5.06 4.82 -21.14
N TRP A 246 4.69 3.54 -21.34
CA TRP A 246 5.54 2.41 -20.96
C TRP A 246 6.82 2.36 -21.81
N ASP A 247 6.74 2.64 -23.09
CA ASP A 247 7.89 2.68 -24.01
C ASP A 247 8.85 3.85 -23.67
N MET A 248 8.33 4.99 -23.22
CA MET A 248 9.15 6.12 -22.78
C MET A 248 9.99 5.76 -21.57
N LEU A 249 9.43 5.03 -20.59
CA LEU A 249 10.19 4.52 -19.45
C LEU A 249 11.34 3.59 -19.88
N ALA A 250 11.07 2.68 -20.82
CA ALA A 250 12.09 1.80 -21.37
C ALA A 250 13.18 2.58 -22.12
N ARG A 251 12.78 3.57 -22.95
CA ARG A 251 13.69 4.43 -23.71
C ARG A 251 14.66 5.21 -22.83
N TYR A 252 14.19 5.70 -21.69
CA TYR A 252 15.00 6.48 -20.73
C TYR A 252 15.61 5.62 -19.63
N ASP A 253 15.45 4.30 -19.71
CA ASP A 253 15.87 3.34 -18.66
C ASP A 253 15.41 3.77 -17.25
N LYS A 254 14.14 4.16 -17.13
CA LYS A 254 13.54 4.60 -15.87
C LYS A 254 12.58 3.55 -15.33
N PRO A 255 12.63 3.23 -14.02
CA PRO A 255 11.66 2.34 -13.40
C PRO A 255 10.30 3.01 -13.24
N VAL A 256 9.25 2.19 -13.20
CA VAL A 256 7.94 2.61 -12.74
C VAL A 256 7.55 1.86 -11.47
N MET A 257 7.20 2.61 -10.43
CA MET A 257 6.51 2.09 -9.25
C MET A 257 5.03 2.07 -9.57
N ILE A 258 4.45 0.87 -9.70
CA ILE A 258 3.07 0.71 -10.13
C ILE A 258 2.21 0.05 -9.06
N HIS A 259 1.16 0.74 -8.61
CA HIS A 259 0.13 0.22 -7.71
C HIS A 259 -1.12 -0.06 -8.52
N ILE A 260 -1.38 -1.32 -8.84
CA ILE A 260 -2.58 -1.78 -9.53
C ILE A 260 -3.29 -2.78 -8.63
N SER A 261 -4.63 -2.72 -8.59
CA SER A 261 -5.49 -3.51 -7.73
C SER A 261 -5.54 -3.02 -6.28
N ASP A 262 -6.18 -3.79 -5.44
CA ASP A 262 -6.36 -3.54 -4.00
C ASP A 262 -6.28 -4.88 -3.24
N SER A 263 -6.29 -4.85 -1.90
CA SER A 263 -6.33 -6.07 -1.10
C SER A 263 -7.54 -6.92 -1.49
N ILE A 264 -7.33 -8.24 -1.61
CA ILE A 264 -8.37 -9.16 -2.12
C ILE A 264 -9.70 -9.06 -1.35
N GLY A 265 -9.65 -8.79 -0.05
CA GLY A 265 -10.85 -8.60 0.78
C GLY A 265 -11.79 -7.48 0.30
N ARG A 266 -11.27 -6.51 -0.51
CA ARG A 266 -12.09 -5.44 -1.09
C ARG A 266 -12.92 -5.87 -2.30
N PHE A 267 -12.64 -7.04 -2.85
CA PHE A 267 -13.39 -7.64 -3.96
C PHE A 267 -14.43 -8.67 -3.48
N TYR A 268 -14.44 -8.96 -2.18
CA TYR A 268 -15.42 -9.82 -1.54
C TYR A 268 -16.54 -9.01 -0.90
N PRO A 269 -17.75 -9.62 -0.71
CA PRO A 269 -18.81 -8.98 0.03
C PRO A 269 -18.36 -8.52 1.42
N ILE A 270 -18.86 -7.36 1.80
CA ILE A 270 -18.53 -6.73 3.07
C ILE A 270 -19.45 -7.23 4.14
N GLY A 271 -18.87 -7.81 5.18
CA GLY A 271 -19.62 -8.29 6.32
C GLY A 271 -18.71 -8.92 7.37
N PRO A 272 -19.24 -9.35 8.50
CA PRO A 272 -18.45 -9.83 9.64
C PRO A 272 -17.54 -11.04 9.34
N LYS A 273 -17.75 -11.72 8.22
CA LYS A 273 -16.92 -12.83 7.75
C LYS A 273 -15.75 -12.40 6.85
N ASN A 274 -15.72 -11.14 6.44
CA ASN A 274 -14.59 -10.59 5.69
C ASN A 274 -13.56 -10.07 6.69
N GLU A 275 -12.34 -10.59 6.65
CA GLU A 275 -11.29 -10.20 7.59
C GLU A 275 -10.87 -8.72 7.50
N ARG A 276 -11.25 -8.03 6.40
CA ARG A 276 -11.04 -6.59 6.21
C ARG A 276 -12.25 -5.74 6.62
N TYR A 277 -13.29 -6.36 7.14
CA TYR A 277 -14.53 -5.68 7.51
C TYR A 277 -14.28 -4.56 8.52
N GLU A 278 -13.58 -4.85 9.58
CA GLU A 278 -13.24 -3.87 10.62
C GLU A 278 -12.42 -2.70 10.06
N ALA A 279 -11.40 -2.97 9.26
CA ALA A 279 -10.58 -1.96 8.62
C ALA A 279 -11.38 -0.95 7.77
N GLY A 280 -12.54 -1.33 7.29
CA GLY A 280 -13.44 -0.47 6.52
C GLY A 280 -14.44 0.30 7.35
N LEU A 281 -15.09 -0.34 8.31
CA LEU A 281 -16.17 0.22 9.13
C LEU A 281 -15.72 1.39 9.99
N TRP A 282 -14.50 1.32 10.54
CA TRP A 282 -14.04 2.25 11.58
C TRP A 282 -13.57 3.59 11.04
N ARG A 283 -13.30 3.67 9.77
CA ARG A 283 -12.87 4.93 9.18
C ARG A 283 -14.00 5.95 9.08
N ARG A 284 -15.25 5.49 9.04
CA ARG A 284 -16.45 6.34 8.96
C ARG A 284 -17.63 5.60 9.59
N PRO A 285 -17.87 5.74 10.89
CA PRO A 285 -19.08 5.21 11.51
C PRO A 285 -20.32 5.65 10.75
N GLY A 286 -21.18 4.69 10.36
CA GLY A 286 -22.37 4.96 9.55
C GLY A 286 -22.15 5.00 8.03
N ASP A 287 -20.94 5.00 7.54
CA ASP A 287 -20.65 4.88 6.10
C ASP A 287 -20.50 3.41 5.69
N THR A 288 -21.61 2.72 5.49
CA THR A 288 -21.64 1.35 4.98
C THR A 288 -21.16 1.24 3.52
N THR A 289 -20.84 2.35 2.86
CA THR A 289 -20.51 2.39 1.44
C THR A 289 -19.09 2.89 1.14
N GLY A 290 -18.45 3.61 2.06
CA GLY A 290 -17.32 4.49 1.70
C GLY A 290 -16.00 3.81 1.46
N ASN A 291 -15.62 2.78 2.23
CA ASN A 291 -14.29 2.14 2.09
C ASN A 291 -14.35 0.69 1.65
N LEU A 292 -15.54 0.20 1.48
CA LEU A 292 -15.82 -1.18 1.15
C LEU A 292 -16.57 -1.28 -0.18
N LYS A 293 -16.66 -0.20 -0.94
CA LYS A 293 -17.02 -0.31 -2.34
C LYS A 293 -16.02 -1.23 -3.00
N GLN A 294 -16.54 -2.20 -3.70
CA GLN A 294 -15.80 -2.97 -4.66
C GLN A 294 -14.89 -2.01 -5.45
N SER A 295 -13.59 -2.26 -5.43
CA SER A 295 -12.59 -1.37 -5.99
C SER A 295 -12.54 -1.52 -7.51
N GLY A 296 -13.47 -0.90 -8.25
CA GLY A 296 -13.46 -0.94 -9.72
C GLY A 296 -14.04 -2.24 -10.31
N PRO A 297 -13.48 -2.76 -11.41
CA PRO A 297 -13.90 -4.01 -12.04
C PRO A 297 -13.46 -5.22 -11.20
N PRO A 298 -13.91 -6.45 -11.54
CA PRO A 298 -13.44 -7.67 -10.89
C PRO A 298 -11.90 -7.75 -10.87
N ASN A 299 -11.33 -8.29 -9.79
CA ASN A 299 -9.88 -8.35 -9.61
C ASN A 299 -9.17 -9.08 -10.75
N GLU A 300 -9.78 -10.12 -11.31
CA GLU A 300 -9.27 -10.91 -12.43
C GLU A 300 -9.07 -10.07 -13.70
N VAL A 301 -9.92 -9.07 -13.92
CA VAL A 301 -9.80 -8.13 -15.05
C VAL A 301 -8.55 -7.27 -14.88
N ILE A 302 -8.36 -6.74 -13.67
CA ILE A 302 -7.20 -5.90 -13.33
C ILE A 302 -5.90 -6.71 -13.42
N GLU A 303 -5.88 -7.91 -12.87
CA GLU A 303 -4.72 -8.79 -12.90
C GLU A 303 -4.34 -9.20 -14.33
N LYS A 304 -5.32 -9.55 -15.15
CA LYS A 304 -5.10 -9.88 -16.55
C LYS A 304 -4.52 -8.70 -17.33
N ALA A 305 -5.05 -7.51 -17.12
CA ALA A 305 -4.52 -6.29 -17.75
C ALA A 305 -3.07 -6.01 -17.30
N ARG A 306 -2.75 -6.19 -16.02
CA ARG A 306 -1.38 -6.11 -15.52
C ARG A 306 -0.46 -7.11 -16.23
N GLU A 307 -0.86 -8.37 -16.35
CA GLU A 307 -0.05 -9.36 -17.06
C GLU A 307 0.15 -9.02 -18.54
N ASN A 308 -0.89 -8.52 -19.22
CA ASN A 308 -0.80 -8.08 -20.61
C ASN A 308 0.18 -6.93 -20.76
N MET A 309 0.14 -5.93 -19.86
CA MET A 309 1.07 -4.81 -19.83
C MET A 309 2.53 -5.31 -19.70
N HIS A 310 2.83 -6.19 -18.73
CA HIS A 310 4.19 -6.73 -18.56
C HIS A 310 4.67 -7.48 -19.80
N ARG A 311 3.81 -8.27 -20.42
CA ARG A 311 4.12 -9.04 -21.65
C ARG A 311 4.37 -8.14 -22.83
N LYS A 312 3.58 -7.07 -22.97
CA LYS A 312 3.65 -6.13 -24.10
C LYS A 312 4.87 -5.22 -24.02
N HIS A 313 5.32 -4.88 -22.81
CA HIS A 313 6.43 -3.98 -22.56
C HIS A 313 7.60 -4.66 -21.82
N PRO A 314 8.26 -5.66 -22.42
CA PRO A 314 9.27 -6.46 -21.72
C PRO A 314 10.55 -5.70 -21.38
N LYS A 315 10.78 -4.53 -22.00
CA LYS A 315 11.94 -3.66 -21.72
C LYS A 315 11.69 -2.65 -20.59
N THR A 316 10.44 -2.46 -20.20
CA THR A 316 10.08 -1.56 -19.11
C THR A 316 10.25 -2.26 -17.78
N ARG A 317 10.93 -1.59 -16.83
CA ARG A 317 11.20 -2.13 -15.49
C ARG A 317 10.08 -1.74 -14.53
N PHE A 318 9.24 -2.69 -14.18
CA PHE A 318 8.12 -2.49 -13.27
C PHE A 318 8.48 -2.92 -11.86
N VAL A 319 8.32 -2.02 -10.88
CA VAL A 319 8.30 -2.35 -9.45
C VAL A 319 6.84 -2.33 -9.01
N ASN A 320 6.31 -3.52 -8.73
CA ASN A 320 4.90 -3.68 -8.38
C ASN A 320 4.71 -3.47 -6.88
N ALA A 321 3.95 -2.44 -6.53
CA ALA A 321 3.67 -2.07 -5.15
C ALA A 321 2.93 -3.19 -4.40
N HIS A 322 3.19 -3.30 -3.09
CA HIS A 322 2.48 -4.19 -2.18
C HIS A 322 2.47 -5.64 -2.66
N MET A 323 3.64 -6.15 -3.06
CA MET A 323 3.79 -7.51 -3.59
C MET A 323 2.82 -7.79 -4.77
N ALA A 324 2.67 -6.81 -5.67
CA ALA A 324 1.73 -6.86 -6.78
C ALA A 324 0.26 -7.07 -6.35
N MET A 325 -0.10 -6.76 -5.09
CA MET A 325 -1.39 -7.10 -4.47
C MET A 325 -1.73 -8.60 -4.50
N LEU A 326 -0.71 -9.47 -4.66
CA LEU A 326 -0.86 -10.94 -4.69
C LEU A 326 -0.39 -11.63 -3.40
N TYR A 327 -0.11 -10.87 -2.35
CA TYR A 327 0.33 -11.42 -1.05
C TYR A 327 -0.69 -12.36 -0.38
N TYR A 328 -1.91 -12.42 -0.88
CA TYR A 328 -2.93 -13.38 -0.43
C TYR A 328 -2.74 -14.79 -1.01
N ASP A 329 -1.94 -14.93 -2.09
CA ASP A 329 -1.68 -16.19 -2.78
C ASP A 329 -0.20 -16.27 -3.21
N PRO A 330 0.68 -16.85 -2.38
CA PRO A 330 2.10 -16.98 -2.67
C PRO A 330 2.43 -17.76 -3.93
N GLN A 331 1.59 -18.74 -4.31
CA GLN A 331 1.81 -19.53 -5.52
C GLN A 331 1.53 -18.68 -6.77
N LYS A 332 0.47 -17.90 -6.73
CA LYS A 332 0.11 -16.97 -7.80
C LYS A 332 1.17 -15.87 -7.96
N LEU A 333 1.69 -15.34 -6.85
CA LEU A 333 2.78 -14.38 -6.87
C LEU A 333 4.07 -14.98 -7.44
N ALA A 334 4.40 -16.22 -7.05
CA ALA A 334 5.55 -16.95 -7.61
C ALA A 334 5.41 -17.11 -9.11
N ALA A 335 4.26 -17.61 -9.58
CA ALA A 335 3.99 -17.78 -11.01
C ALA A 335 4.06 -16.44 -11.79
N PHE A 336 3.61 -15.34 -11.19
CA PHE A 336 3.74 -14.00 -11.76
C PHE A 336 5.22 -13.59 -11.93
N LEU A 337 6.04 -13.75 -10.90
CA LEU A 337 7.46 -13.41 -10.94
C LEU A 337 8.24 -14.30 -11.91
N ASP A 338 7.94 -15.61 -11.95
CA ASP A 338 8.58 -16.56 -12.87
C ASP A 338 8.23 -16.25 -14.33
N LYS A 339 7.02 -15.75 -14.59
CA LYS A 339 6.53 -15.41 -15.93
C LYS A 339 7.07 -14.09 -16.46
N PHE A 340 7.29 -13.10 -15.59
CA PHE A 340 7.63 -11.73 -15.97
C PHE A 340 8.98 -11.29 -15.42
N PRO A 341 10.09 -11.46 -16.17
CA PRO A 341 11.43 -11.07 -15.71
C PRO A 341 11.60 -9.55 -15.51
N ASN A 342 10.72 -8.73 -16.10
CA ASN A 342 10.67 -7.28 -15.97
C ASN A 342 9.80 -6.79 -14.79
N ALA A 343 9.30 -7.70 -13.94
CA ALA A 343 8.50 -7.38 -12.76
C ALA A 343 9.30 -7.62 -11.48
N ASP A 344 9.60 -6.59 -10.73
CA ASP A 344 10.01 -6.68 -9.33
C ASP A 344 8.82 -6.33 -8.42
N ILE A 345 8.91 -6.65 -7.13
CA ILE A 345 7.90 -6.35 -6.12
C ILE A 345 8.50 -5.59 -4.95
N GLU A 346 7.69 -4.81 -4.25
CA GLU A 346 8.11 -4.19 -3.00
C GLU A 346 7.13 -4.50 -1.85
N LEU A 347 7.61 -4.40 -0.61
CA LEU A 347 6.96 -4.96 0.56
C LEU A 347 6.00 -4.02 1.28
N SER A 348 5.87 -2.76 0.85
CA SER A 348 5.10 -1.76 1.60
C SER A 348 3.65 -2.19 1.87
N ALA A 349 3.11 -1.75 2.99
CA ALA A 349 1.75 -2.02 3.43
C ALA A 349 1.32 -3.51 3.43
N THR A 350 2.29 -4.46 3.46
CA THR A 350 2.02 -5.91 3.51
C THR A 350 2.55 -6.57 4.77
N PHE A 351 3.40 -5.91 5.56
CA PHE A 351 4.06 -6.50 6.72
C PHE A 351 3.09 -7.10 7.74
N GLN A 352 1.96 -6.44 7.96
CA GLN A 352 0.89 -6.94 8.83
C GLN A 352 0.22 -8.21 8.30
N ASP A 353 0.40 -8.54 7.03
CA ASP A 353 -0.08 -9.78 6.43
C ASP A 353 1.02 -10.85 6.36
N LEU A 354 2.25 -10.46 6.01
CA LEU A 354 3.39 -11.37 5.93
C LEU A 354 3.71 -12.00 7.28
N GLY A 355 3.66 -11.21 8.35
CA GLY A 355 3.92 -11.68 9.71
C GLY A 355 2.88 -12.68 10.25
N ARG A 356 1.75 -12.90 9.56
CA ARG A 356 0.77 -13.97 9.89
C ARG A 356 1.26 -15.36 9.49
N ALA A 357 2.13 -15.44 8.49
CA ALA A 357 2.71 -16.68 8.01
C ALA A 357 4.23 -16.52 7.81
N PRO A 358 5.00 -16.23 8.90
CA PRO A 358 6.38 -15.79 8.79
C PRO A 358 7.31 -16.81 8.13
N ARG A 359 7.13 -18.12 8.38
CA ARG A 359 7.95 -19.16 7.75
C ARG A 359 7.76 -19.22 6.24
N LEU A 360 6.52 -19.19 5.77
CA LEU A 360 6.19 -19.20 4.35
C LEU A 360 6.77 -17.98 3.63
N TRP A 361 6.58 -16.79 4.20
CA TRP A 361 7.06 -15.56 3.57
C TRP A 361 8.57 -15.40 3.66
N ARG A 362 9.20 -15.93 4.72
CA ARG A 362 10.66 -16.03 4.79
C ARG A 362 11.20 -16.86 3.62
N GLU A 363 10.68 -18.06 3.40
CA GLU A 363 11.09 -18.96 2.31
C GLU A 363 10.83 -18.33 0.94
N PHE A 364 9.69 -17.67 0.77
CA PHE A 364 9.36 -16.95 -0.45
C PHE A 364 10.37 -15.83 -0.75
N ILE A 365 10.66 -14.97 0.23
CA ILE A 365 11.60 -13.85 0.04
C ILE A 365 13.02 -14.37 -0.22
N ILE A 366 13.45 -15.42 0.46
CA ILE A 366 14.76 -16.07 0.20
C ILE A 366 14.81 -16.57 -1.24
N LYS A 367 13.76 -17.25 -1.72
CA LYS A 367 13.70 -17.77 -3.10
C LYS A 367 13.77 -16.65 -4.14
N TYR A 368 13.02 -15.56 -3.92
CA TYR A 368 12.91 -14.43 -4.85
C TYR A 368 13.73 -13.21 -4.42
N GLN A 369 14.78 -13.40 -3.62
CA GLN A 369 15.56 -12.36 -2.99
C GLN A 369 16.12 -11.29 -3.94
N ASP A 370 16.32 -11.61 -5.22
CA ASP A 370 16.79 -10.70 -6.25
C ASP A 370 15.68 -9.85 -6.90
N ARG A 371 14.42 -10.06 -6.47
CA ARG A 371 13.22 -9.44 -7.06
C ARG A 371 12.40 -8.65 -6.05
N VAL A 372 12.84 -8.60 -4.78
CA VAL A 372 12.09 -7.98 -3.67
C VAL A 372 12.79 -6.72 -3.21
N LEU A 373 12.07 -5.61 -3.12
CA LEU A 373 12.55 -4.32 -2.65
C LEU A 373 11.89 -3.94 -1.32
N MET A 374 12.61 -3.18 -0.49
CA MET A 374 12.06 -2.52 0.69
C MET A 374 11.16 -1.36 0.25
N GLY A 375 10.01 -1.21 0.91
CA GLY A 375 9.11 -0.08 0.79
C GLY A 375 8.26 0.08 2.05
N SER A 376 7.84 1.30 2.39
CA SER A 376 7.01 1.55 3.57
C SER A 376 5.57 1.98 3.25
N ASP A 377 5.32 2.63 2.12
CA ASP A 377 4.09 3.37 1.81
C ASP A 377 3.82 4.49 2.85
N GLY A 378 4.90 4.96 3.45
CA GLY A 378 4.88 5.90 4.55
C GLY A 378 4.92 7.36 4.11
N ASN A 379 4.56 8.23 5.07
CA ASN A 379 4.83 9.65 5.01
C ASN A 379 5.85 10.00 6.09
N PRO A 380 7.01 10.57 5.74
CA PRO A 380 8.09 10.87 6.70
C PRO A 380 7.68 11.76 7.87
N SER A 381 6.64 12.60 7.71
CA SER A 381 6.14 13.48 8.76
C SER A 381 5.53 12.73 9.96
N ARG A 382 5.18 11.44 9.79
CA ARG A 382 4.58 10.61 10.84
C ARG A 382 5.61 9.93 11.74
N GLY A 383 6.89 10.10 11.45
CA GLY A 383 7.99 9.60 12.25
C GLY A 383 8.38 8.13 11.97
N PRO A 384 9.56 7.72 12.46
CA PRO A 384 10.15 6.42 12.14
C PRO A 384 9.47 5.24 12.85
N ASP A 385 8.90 5.46 14.02
CA ASP A 385 8.27 4.43 14.83
C ASP A 385 7.01 3.84 14.18
N GLU A 386 6.39 4.58 13.26
CA GLU A 386 5.18 4.14 12.60
C GLU A 386 5.46 3.31 11.35
N PHE A 387 6.54 3.62 10.60
CA PHE A 387 6.76 3.01 9.29
C PHE A 387 8.03 2.18 9.22
N TRP A 388 9.19 2.70 9.64
CA TRP A 388 10.46 2.07 9.34
C TRP A 388 10.92 1.07 10.40
N ILE A 389 10.91 1.44 11.65
CA ILE A 389 11.35 0.58 12.74
C ILE A 389 10.54 -0.72 12.82
N PRO A 390 9.20 -0.70 12.72
CA PRO A 390 8.41 -1.93 12.70
C PRO A 390 8.69 -2.83 11.49
N HIS A 391 9.00 -2.25 10.34
CA HIS A 391 9.37 -3.02 9.15
C HIS A 391 10.70 -3.77 9.38
N TRP A 392 11.70 -3.09 9.93
CA TRP A 392 12.97 -3.74 10.25
C TRP A 392 12.81 -4.80 11.32
N ARG A 393 12.04 -4.55 12.38
CA ARG A 393 11.70 -5.58 13.36
C ARG A 393 11.10 -6.81 12.68
N THR A 394 10.17 -6.62 11.76
CA THR A 394 9.56 -7.72 11.03
C THR A 394 10.55 -8.46 10.12
N LEU A 395 11.46 -7.76 9.44
CA LEU A 395 12.40 -8.40 8.51
C LEU A 395 13.62 -9.01 9.21
N GLU A 396 14.14 -8.35 10.26
CA GLU A 396 15.43 -8.68 10.88
C GLU A 396 15.33 -9.66 12.05
N THR A 397 14.15 -9.78 12.70
CA THR A 397 14.03 -10.52 13.95
C THR A 397 13.16 -11.77 13.85
N TYR A 398 13.25 -12.63 14.84
CA TYR A 398 12.34 -13.75 15.10
C TYR A 398 11.35 -13.42 16.23
N ASP A 399 11.13 -12.13 16.52
CA ASP A 399 10.13 -11.74 17.50
C ASP A 399 8.76 -12.31 17.13
N GLU A 400 8.03 -12.80 18.10
CA GLU A 400 6.74 -13.44 17.90
C GLU A 400 5.62 -12.65 18.57
N TYR A 401 4.42 -12.73 17.98
CA TYR A 401 3.18 -12.28 18.57
C TYR A 401 3.18 -10.80 19.00
N PHE A 402 3.39 -9.91 18.04
CA PHE A 402 3.34 -8.46 18.24
C PHE A 402 2.43 -7.79 17.21
N TYR A 403 2.01 -6.56 17.51
CA TYR A 403 1.22 -5.75 16.57
C TYR A 403 2.13 -4.90 15.69
N HIS A 404 1.79 -4.80 14.42
CA HIS A 404 2.40 -3.82 13.53
C HIS A 404 1.61 -2.49 13.63
N PRO A 405 2.27 -1.33 13.82
CA PRO A 405 1.58 -0.04 14.00
C PRO A 405 0.64 0.33 12.86
N ALA A 406 0.89 -0.12 11.62
CA ALA A 406 -0.03 0.09 10.51
C ALA A 406 -1.41 -0.56 10.71
N GLN A 407 -1.54 -1.50 11.65
CA GLN A 407 -2.82 -2.09 12.04
C GLN A 407 -3.65 -1.12 12.90
N ILE A 408 -2.99 -0.12 13.51
CA ILE A 408 -3.61 0.84 14.43
C ILE A 408 -3.50 2.22 13.78
N ARG A 409 -4.58 2.73 13.21
CA ARG A 409 -4.55 4.00 12.46
C ARG A 409 -5.35 5.14 13.06
N THR A 410 -6.00 4.93 14.19
CA THR A 410 -6.85 5.97 14.78
C THR A 410 -6.53 6.16 16.26
N PRO A 411 -6.69 7.38 16.77
CA PRO A 411 -6.80 7.58 18.21
C PRO A 411 -7.91 6.66 18.75
N GLY A 412 -7.63 5.85 19.76
CA GLY A 412 -8.55 4.85 20.28
C GLY A 412 -8.32 3.43 19.75
N GLY A 413 -7.22 3.19 19.01
CA GLY A 413 -6.75 1.83 18.70
C GLY A 413 -7.59 1.08 17.66
N SER A 414 -8.33 1.77 16.79
CA SER A 414 -9.11 1.09 15.73
C SER A 414 -8.21 0.36 14.76
N PRO A 415 -8.54 -0.90 14.41
CA PRO A 415 -7.74 -1.71 13.50
C PRO A 415 -7.71 -1.12 12.09
N GLY A 416 -6.54 -0.71 11.64
CA GLY A 416 -6.33 -0.20 10.28
C GLY A 416 -6.27 -1.30 9.23
N HIS A 417 -5.75 -2.49 9.59
CA HIS A 417 -5.50 -3.59 8.68
C HIS A 417 -5.80 -4.98 9.26
N GLY A 418 -6.60 -5.07 10.31
CA GLY A 418 -7.00 -6.33 10.93
C GLY A 418 -6.51 -6.45 12.39
N ARG A 419 -7.10 -7.41 13.11
CA ARG A 419 -6.92 -7.58 14.56
C ARG A 419 -6.13 -8.86 14.89
N TRP A 420 -4.96 -8.97 14.33
CA TRP A 420 -4.07 -10.12 14.58
C TRP A 420 -2.68 -9.70 14.95
N ASN A 421 -2.00 -10.51 15.71
CA ASN A 421 -0.58 -10.37 15.96
C ASN A 421 0.24 -10.96 14.81
N ILE A 422 1.43 -10.45 14.63
CA ILE A 422 2.38 -10.90 13.63
C ILE A 422 3.66 -11.40 14.28
N SER A 423 4.49 -12.07 13.48
CA SER A 423 5.82 -12.51 13.89
C SER A 423 6.87 -12.08 12.86
N GLY A 424 8.08 -11.90 13.31
CA GLY A 424 9.22 -11.54 12.47
C GLY A 424 9.65 -12.68 11.54
N LEU A 425 10.26 -12.32 10.41
CA LEU A 425 10.71 -13.25 9.38
C LEU A 425 12.16 -13.72 9.63
N GLY A 426 12.97 -12.93 10.34
CA GLY A 426 14.36 -13.25 10.62
C GLY A 426 15.18 -13.52 9.36
N LEU A 427 15.11 -12.65 8.36
CA LEU A 427 15.80 -12.84 7.08
C LEU A 427 17.33 -12.90 7.26
N PRO A 428 18.04 -13.76 6.51
CA PRO A 428 19.50 -13.78 6.49
C PRO A 428 20.11 -12.47 6.01
N ASP A 429 21.32 -12.14 6.47
CA ASP A 429 21.98 -10.88 6.15
C ASP A 429 22.21 -10.65 4.65
N GLU A 430 22.53 -11.69 3.91
CA GLU A 430 22.69 -11.61 2.45
C GLU A 430 21.36 -11.28 1.76
N VAL A 431 20.23 -11.78 2.27
CA VAL A 431 18.89 -11.47 1.77
C VAL A 431 18.49 -10.05 2.16
N LEU A 432 18.76 -9.64 3.41
CA LEU A 432 18.50 -8.27 3.87
C LEU A 432 19.24 -7.25 3.02
N ARG A 433 20.52 -7.47 2.67
CA ARG A 433 21.27 -6.56 1.79
C ARG A 433 20.62 -6.40 0.42
N LYS A 434 20.10 -7.49 -0.16
CA LYS A 434 19.40 -7.45 -1.44
C LYS A 434 18.10 -6.67 -1.33
N VAL A 435 17.26 -6.99 -0.36
CA VAL A 435 15.97 -6.34 -0.12
C VAL A 435 16.14 -4.86 0.23
N TYR A 436 17.13 -4.53 1.07
CA TYR A 436 17.30 -3.17 1.57
C TYR A 436 17.87 -2.22 0.52
N TYR A 437 18.89 -2.63 -0.25
CA TYR A 437 19.52 -1.69 -1.17
C TYR A 437 19.97 -2.26 -2.52
N GLN A 438 20.44 -3.51 -2.59
CA GLN A 438 21.06 -4.00 -3.83
C GLN A 438 20.05 -4.04 -4.99
N ASN A 439 18.82 -4.51 -4.73
CA ASN A 439 17.77 -4.54 -5.74
C ASN A 439 17.32 -3.13 -6.15
N ALA A 440 17.17 -2.23 -5.19
CA ALA A 440 16.84 -0.83 -5.47
C ALA A 440 17.91 -0.13 -6.31
N LEU A 441 19.20 -0.42 -6.07
CA LEU A 441 20.32 0.14 -6.83
C LEU A 441 20.39 -0.35 -8.29
N ARG A 442 19.76 -1.48 -8.62
CA ARG A 442 19.60 -1.87 -10.05
C ARG A 442 18.65 -0.92 -10.79
N HIS A 443 17.64 -0.43 -10.10
CA HIS A 443 16.70 0.54 -10.64
C HIS A 443 17.21 1.98 -10.59
N LEU A 444 17.93 2.33 -9.53
CA LEU A 444 18.37 3.67 -9.19
C LEU A 444 19.87 3.72 -8.88
N PRO A 445 20.74 3.51 -9.88
CA PRO A 445 22.20 3.52 -9.68
C PRO A 445 22.72 4.87 -9.18
N ALA A 446 21.98 5.97 -9.36
CA ALA A 446 22.32 7.30 -8.86
C ALA A 446 22.44 7.37 -7.32
N LEU A 447 21.81 6.45 -6.59
CA LEU A 447 21.87 6.38 -5.12
C LEU A 447 23.10 5.59 -4.60
N ARG A 448 23.89 4.97 -5.49
CA ARG A 448 24.98 4.04 -5.13
C ARG A 448 26.04 4.67 -4.24
N ALA A 449 26.55 5.83 -4.61
CA ALA A 449 27.64 6.50 -3.89
C ALA A 449 27.26 6.78 -2.42
N SER A 450 26.03 7.19 -2.17
CA SER A 450 25.52 7.43 -0.82
C SER A 450 25.44 6.14 0.01
N ILE A 451 24.97 5.06 -0.59
CA ILE A 451 24.88 3.76 0.08
C ILE A 451 26.27 3.22 0.41
N GLU A 452 27.22 3.27 -0.53
CA GLU A 452 28.60 2.83 -0.32
C GLU A 452 29.30 3.63 0.79
N LYS A 453 29.11 4.97 0.81
CA LYS A 453 29.61 5.82 1.88
C LYS A 453 29.06 5.41 3.26
N GLN A 454 27.78 5.09 3.34
CA GLN A 454 27.16 4.69 4.60
C GLN A 454 27.59 3.28 5.03
N LEU A 455 27.84 2.36 4.08
CA LEU A 455 28.39 1.03 4.38
C LEU A 455 29.83 1.13 4.92
N ALA A 456 30.63 2.04 4.39
CA ALA A 456 32.00 2.26 4.86
C ALA A 456 32.07 2.94 6.25
N ALA A 457 31.02 3.64 6.66
CA ALA A 457 30.93 4.32 7.96
C ALA A 457 30.41 3.43 9.10
N ARG A 458 29.99 2.20 8.82
CA ARG A 458 29.48 1.19 9.78
C ARG A 458 30.54 0.18 10.12
#